data_2b100a6612fe348bcc737367324b3963
#
_entry.id   2b100a6612fe348bcc737367324b3963
#
_cell.length_a   1.000
_cell.length_b   1.000
_cell.length_c   1.000
_cell.angle_alpha   90.00
_cell.angle_beta   90.00
_cell.angle_gamma   90.00
#
_symmetry.space_group_name_H-M   'P 1'
#
loop_
_entity.id
_entity.type
_entity.pdbx_description
1 polymer ?
#
loop_
_entity_poly.entity_id
_entity_poly.type
_entity_poly.pdbx_seq_one_letter_code
_entity_poly.pdbx_strand_id
1 'polypeptide(L)'
;MGEALTIEARHERGYPVVTVAGEIDIATATRLRERLFELAAVGRPLVADLDQVRFIDSAGLAALVGAAKRAAAHGGSLHVVCAGPRVRQLFRLTGLDRRLPPARTLDEVLDALMAARGAPR
;
A
#
# COMPACT_ATOMS: atom_id res chain seq x y z
N MET A 1 -8.04 -25.69 3.63
CA MET A 1 -7.26 -24.53 4.08
C MET A 1 -7.68 -23.30 3.33
N GLY A 2 -8.02 -22.26 4.04
CA GLY A 2 -8.37 -21.00 3.43
C GLY A 2 -7.17 -20.27 2.88
N GLU A 3 -7.43 -19.28 2.05
CA GLU A 3 -6.40 -18.38 1.58
C GLU A 3 -5.87 -17.57 2.76
N ALA A 4 -4.55 -17.56 2.94
CA ALA A 4 -3.93 -16.73 3.95
C ALA A 4 -3.91 -15.26 3.54
N LEU A 5 -4.01 -14.98 2.24
CA LEU A 5 -3.95 -13.62 1.70
C LEU A 5 -4.87 -13.48 0.51
N THR A 6 -5.67 -12.42 0.51
CA THR A 6 -6.44 -12.03 -0.68
C THR A 6 -5.99 -10.64 -1.12
N ILE A 7 -5.93 -10.44 -2.42
CA ILE A 7 -5.50 -9.18 -3.04
C ILE A 7 -6.51 -8.82 -4.11
N GLU A 8 -7.18 -7.68 -3.94
CA GLU A 8 -8.16 -7.22 -4.91
C GLU A 8 -7.80 -5.82 -5.39
N ALA A 9 -7.77 -5.64 -6.69
CA ALA A 9 -7.47 -4.33 -7.29
C ALA A 9 -8.75 -3.74 -7.86
N ARG A 10 -8.95 -2.45 -7.62
CA ARG A 10 -10.08 -1.69 -8.14
C ARG A 10 -9.67 -0.25 -8.37
N HIS A 11 -10.57 0.56 -8.88
CA HIS A 11 -10.36 1.99 -8.99
C HIS A 11 -11.36 2.73 -8.13
N GLU A 12 -10.87 3.75 -7.43
CA GLU A 12 -11.68 4.67 -6.63
C GLU A 12 -11.31 6.09 -7.02
N ARG A 13 -12.29 6.87 -7.46
CA ARG A 13 -12.06 8.25 -7.91
C ARG A 13 -10.95 8.34 -8.96
N GLY A 14 -10.82 7.29 -9.79
CA GLY A 14 -9.83 7.23 -10.85
C GLY A 14 -8.44 6.75 -10.43
N TYR A 15 -8.24 6.42 -9.16
CA TYR A 15 -6.95 5.91 -8.67
C TYR A 15 -6.99 4.40 -8.45
N PRO A 16 -5.92 3.68 -8.79
CA PRO A 16 -5.86 2.26 -8.49
C PRO A 16 -5.70 2.04 -6.98
N VAL A 17 -6.56 1.17 -6.43
CA VAL A 17 -6.55 0.82 -5.02
C VAL A 17 -6.46 -0.70 -4.91
N VAL A 18 -5.49 -1.17 -4.15
CA VAL A 18 -5.33 -2.59 -3.87
C VAL A 18 -5.76 -2.84 -2.43
N THR A 19 -6.80 -3.63 -2.24
CA THR A 19 -7.22 -4.06 -0.92
C THR A 19 -6.57 -5.39 -0.60
N VAL A 20 -5.84 -5.44 0.50
CA VAL A 20 -5.15 -6.64 0.95
C VAL A 20 -5.78 -7.11 2.25
N ALA A 21 -6.10 -8.39 2.33
CA ALA A 21 -6.72 -8.96 3.52
C ALA A 21 -6.02 -10.25 3.92
N GLY A 22 -5.80 -10.44 5.20
CA GLY A 22 -5.23 -11.66 5.75
C GLY A 22 -3.83 -11.44 6.32
N GLU A 23 -2.93 -12.35 6.02
CA GLU A 23 -1.58 -12.37 6.61
C GLU A 23 -0.53 -12.22 5.52
N ILE A 24 0.37 -11.27 5.72
CA ILE A 24 1.48 -11.05 4.79
C ILE A 24 2.74 -11.56 5.47
N ASP A 25 3.15 -12.75 5.07
CA ASP A 25 4.34 -13.42 5.60
C ASP A 25 5.26 -13.79 4.44
N ILE A 26 6.33 -14.52 4.74
CA ILE A 26 7.32 -14.89 3.73
C ILE A 26 6.69 -15.72 2.59
N ALA A 27 5.65 -16.49 2.89
CA ALA A 27 4.99 -17.33 1.89
C ALA A 27 4.07 -16.52 0.96
N THR A 28 3.45 -15.46 1.47
CA THR A 28 2.47 -14.67 0.72
C THR A 28 3.03 -13.35 0.17
N ALA A 29 4.15 -12.88 0.71
CA ALA A 29 4.74 -11.60 0.32
C ALA A 29 5.09 -11.52 -1.18
N THR A 30 5.48 -12.64 -1.78
CA THR A 30 5.82 -12.69 -3.20
C THR A 30 4.60 -12.33 -4.07
N ARG A 31 3.44 -12.88 -3.74
CA ARG A 31 2.20 -12.58 -4.47
C ARG A 31 1.86 -11.09 -4.36
N LEU A 32 1.98 -10.55 -3.17
CA LEU A 32 1.72 -9.13 -2.95
C LEU A 32 2.71 -8.27 -3.74
N ARG A 33 3.99 -8.61 -3.66
CA ARG A 33 5.03 -7.89 -4.37
C ARG A 33 4.78 -7.88 -5.88
N GLU A 34 4.49 -9.02 -6.46
CA GLU A 34 4.22 -9.12 -7.89
C GLU A 34 3.06 -8.24 -8.31
N ARG A 35 1.97 -8.28 -7.56
CA ARG A 35 0.79 -7.50 -7.88
C ARG A 35 1.03 -6.00 -7.74
N LEU A 36 1.69 -5.61 -6.66
CA LEU A 36 2.02 -4.19 -6.46
C LEU A 36 2.99 -3.69 -7.52
N PHE A 37 3.96 -4.51 -7.91
CA PHE A 37 4.95 -4.13 -8.93
C PHE A 37 4.29 -3.90 -10.29
N GLU A 38 3.35 -4.75 -10.68
CA GLU A 38 2.59 -4.55 -11.91
C GLU A 38 1.88 -3.19 -11.92
N LEU A 39 1.20 -2.88 -10.83
CA LEU A 39 0.42 -1.65 -10.72
C LEU A 39 1.31 -0.42 -10.55
N ALA A 40 2.43 -0.57 -9.87
CA ALA A 40 3.39 0.52 -9.68
C ALA A 40 4.04 0.96 -11.00
N ALA A 41 4.19 0.04 -11.94
CA ALA A 41 4.81 0.32 -13.24
C ALA A 41 3.94 1.20 -14.14
N VAL A 42 2.68 1.40 -13.79
CA VAL A 42 1.77 2.26 -14.56
C VAL A 42 2.13 3.75 -14.44
N GLY A 43 2.85 4.13 -13.38
CA GLY A 43 3.30 5.51 -13.22
C GLY A 43 2.26 6.46 -12.66
N ARG A 44 1.27 5.93 -11.94
CA ARG A 44 0.21 6.71 -11.30
C ARG A 44 0.25 6.49 -9.79
N PRO A 45 -0.36 7.38 -9.00
CA PRO A 45 -0.49 7.11 -7.57
C PRO A 45 -1.26 5.80 -7.34
N LEU A 46 -0.68 4.93 -6.53
CA LEU A 46 -1.24 3.62 -6.19
C LEU A 46 -1.51 3.58 -4.69
N VAL A 47 -2.68 3.09 -4.30
CA VAL A 47 -3.05 2.99 -2.88
C VAL A 47 -3.09 1.53 -2.47
N ALA A 48 -2.40 1.19 -1.39
CA ALA A 48 -2.48 -0.13 -0.77
C ALA A 48 -3.26 -0.01 0.53
N ASP A 49 -4.44 -0.59 0.55
CA ASP A 49 -5.32 -0.57 1.72
C ASP A 49 -5.07 -1.82 2.55
N LEU A 50 -4.46 -1.64 3.71
CA LEU A 50 -4.06 -2.71 4.61
C LEU A 50 -4.99 -2.83 5.83
N ASP A 51 -6.15 -2.21 5.82
CA ASP A 51 -7.06 -2.26 6.98
C ASP A 51 -7.51 -3.67 7.35
N GLN A 52 -7.52 -4.58 6.40
CA GLN A 52 -7.92 -5.96 6.64
C GLN A 52 -6.73 -6.91 6.81
N VAL A 53 -5.53 -6.36 6.92
CA VAL A 53 -4.33 -7.16 7.20
C VAL A 53 -4.22 -7.38 8.69
N ARG A 54 -4.15 -8.65 9.10
CA ARG A 54 -4.03 -9.04 10.50
C ARG A 54 -2.59 -9.19 10.96
N PHE A 55 -1.71 -9.48 10.02
CA PHE A 55 -0.31 -9.74 10.31
C PHE A 55 0.56 -9.36 9.11
N ILE A 56 1.69 -8.75 9.38
CA ILE A 56 2.69 -8.43 8.37
C ILE A 56 4.07 -8.60 9.01
N ASP A 57 4.97 -9.27 8.31
CA ASP A 57 6.35 -9.43 8.76
C ASP A 57 7.32 -8.62 7.89
N SER A 58 8.62 -8.83 8.11
CA SER A 58 9.65 -8.09 7.38
C SER A 58 9.58 -8.31 5.85
N ALA A 59 9.16 -9.50 5.42
CA ALA A 59 9.03 -9.77 3.98
C ALA A 59 7.91 -8.92 3.37
N GLY A 60 6.80 -8.77 4.10
CA GLY A 60 5.70 -7.91 3.66
C GLY A 60 6.10 -6.45 3.64
N LEU A 61 6.81 -5.98 4.67
CA LEU A 61 7.30 -4.61 4.69
C LEU A 61 8.27 -4.33 3.54
N ALA A 62 9.14 -5.29 3.24
CA ALA A 62 10.07 -5.18 2.12
C ALA A 62 9.33 -5.10 0.78
N ALA A 63 8.22 -5.83 0.63
CA ALA A 63 7.40 -5.76 -0.58
C ALA A 63 6.83 -4.36 -0.77
N LEU A 64 6.36 -3.72 0.31
CA LEU A 64 5.83 -2.36 0.26
C LEU A 64 6.92 -1.35 -0.11
N VAL A 65 8.10 -1.47 0.50
CA VAL A 65 9.24 -0.60 0.19
C VAL A 65 9.65 -0.74 -1.28
N GLY A 66 9.74 -1.98 -1.75
CA GLY A 66 10.08 -2.25 -3.16
C GLY A 66 9.07 -1.65 -4.11
N ALA A 67 7.77 -1.77 -3.79
CA ALA A 67 6.71 -1.20 -4.60
C ALA A 67 6.76 0.33 -4.62
N ALA A 68 7.08 0.96 -3.49
CA ALA A 68 7.21 2.40 -3.41
C ALA A 68 8.36 2.90 -4.30
N LYS A 69 9.49 2.20 -4.28
CA LYS A 69 10.65 2.53 -5.12
C LYS A 69 10.33 2.39 -6.59
N ARG A 70 9.64 1.30 -6.94
CA ARG A 70 9.25 1.06 -8.32
C ARG A 70 8.26 2.11 -8.82
N ALA A 71 7.29 2.46 -7.99
CA ALA A 71 6.34 3.51 -8.33
C ALA A 71 7.05 4.83 -8.62
N ALA A 72 7.98 5.23 -7.74
CA ALA A 72 8.75 6.45 -7.94
C ALA A 72 9.59 6.41 -9.22
N ALA A 73 10.17 5.26 -9.54
CA ALA A 73 10.96 5.10 -10.76
C ALA A 73 10.12 5.26 -12.02
N HIS A 74 8.82 5.04 -11.94
CA HIS A 74 7.90 5.18 -13.07
C HIS A 74 7.08 6.48 -13.02
N GLY A 75 7.43 7.39 -12.12
CA GLY A 75 6.75 8.69 -12.03
C GLY A 75 5.49 8.70 -11.19
N GLY A 76 5.22 7.61 -10.48
CA GLY A 76 4.07 7.49 -9.58
C GLY A 76 4.45 7.54 -8.12
N SER A 77 3.61 7.00 -7.28
CA SER A 77 3.81 6.96 -5.83
C SER A 77 3.00 5.83 -5.21
N LEU A 78 3.43 5.35 -4.05
CA LEU A 78 2.65 4.38 -3.27
C LEU A 78 2.17 5.04 -1.99
N HIS A 79 0.91 4.83 -1.67
CA HIS A 79 0.26 5.33 -0.45
C HIS A 79 -0.35 4.17 0.30
N VAL A 80 -0.20 4.16 1.62
CA VAL A 80 -0.67 3.06 2.46
C VAL A 80 -1.80 3.56 3.35
N VAL A 81 -2.86 2.75 3.46
CA VAL A 81 -3.97 3.00 4.38
C VAL A 81 -3.95 1.90 5.43
N CYS A 82 -3.94 2.28 6.69
CA CYS A 82 -4.04 1.34 7.79
C CYS A 82 -4.41 2.05 9.08
N ALA A 83 -5.58 1.75 9.62
CA ALA A 83 -6.02 2.28 10.91
C ALA A 83 -5.62 1.36 12.07
N GLY A 84 -5.37 0.07 11.81
CA GLY A 84 -5.11 -0.92 12.83
C GLY A 84 -3.83 -0.64 13.62
N PRO A 85 -3.89 -0.68 14.96
CA PRO A 85 -2.73 -0.29 15.77
C PRO A 85 -1.52 -1.24 15.65
N ARG A 86 -1.74 -2.50 15.41
CA ARG A 86 -0.65 -3.48 15.29
C ARG A 86 0.26 -3.20 14.10
N VAL A 87 -0.34 -3.03 12.93
CA VAL A 87 0.43 -2.77 11.72
C VAL A 87 1.06 -1.39 11.78
N ARG A 88 0.32 -0.40 12.29
CA ARG A 88 0.86 0.95 12.47
C ARG A 88 2.05 0.95 13.42
N GLN A 89 1.98 0.19 14.50
CA GLN A 89 3.08 0.08 15.44
C GLN A 89 4.33 -0.50 14.77
N LEU A 90 4.15 -1.52 13.93
CA LEU A 90 5.26 -2.13 13.21
C LEU A 90 5.92 -1.14 12.26
N PHE A 91 5.13 -0.31 11.59
CA PHE A 91 5.65 0.77 10.75
C PHE A 91 6.51 1.73 11.59
N ARG A 92 6.05 2.09 12.79
CA ARG A 92 6.83 2.96 13.68
C ARG A 92 8.12 2.31 14.15
N LEU A 93 8.04 1.06 14.61
CA LEU A 93 9.20 0.34 15.14
C LEU A 93 10.30 0.15 14.11
N THR A 94 9.93 -0.03 12.85
CA THR A 94 10.89 -0.22 11.78
C THR A 94 11.32 1.10 11.11
N GLY A 95 10.71 2.20 11.49
CA GLY A 95 10.98 3.50 10.86
C GLY A 95 10.34 3.67 9.50
N LEU A 96 9.54 2.68 9.06
CA LEU A 96 8.91 2.73 7.74
C LEU A 96 7.88 3.85 7.64
N ASP A 97 7.30 4.28 8.76
CA ASP A 97 6.34 5.38 8.78
C ASP A 97 6.92 6.71 8.30
N ARG A 98 8.25 6.84 8.27
CA ARG A 98 8.91 8.05 7.74
C ARG A 98 8.86 8.08 6.21
N ARG A 99 8.94 6.92 5.58
CA ARG A 99 8.93 6.80 4.12
C ARG A 99 7.54 6.57 3.57
N LEU A 100 6.74 5.80 4.30
CA LEU A 100 5.36 5.43 3.94
C LEU A 100 4.46 5.67 5.15
N PRO A 101 4.16 6.93 5.48
CA PRO A 101 3.29 7.21 6.62
C PRO A 101 1.89 6.67 6.31
N PRO A 102 1.39 5.71 7.10
CA PRO A 102 0.08 5.14 6.83
C PRO A 102 -1.04 6.12 7.18
N ALA A 103 -1.93 6.35 6.22
CA ALA A 103 -3.12 7.13 6.47
C ALA A 103 -4.14 6.27 7.22
N ARG A 104 -5.06 6.88 7.91
CA ARG A 104 -6.05 6.15 8.69
C ARG A 104 -7.22 5.67 7.85
N THR A 105 -7.57 6.39 6.80
CA THR A 105 -8.68 6.04 5.94
C THR A 105 -8.32 6.20 4.47
N LEU A 106 -9.03 5.46 3.63
CA LEU A 106 -8.88 5.58 2.18
C LEU A 106 -9.27 6.98 1.71
N ASP A 107 -10.35 7.54 2.26
CA ASP A 107 -10.81 8.88 1.89
C ASP A 107 -9.74 9.94 2.14
N GLU A 108 -9.00 9.84 3.24
CA GLU A 108 -7.89 10.75 3.54
C GLU A 108 -6.87 10.77 2.40
N VAL A 109 -6.49 9.60 1.93
CA VAL A 109 -5.50 9.49 0.83
C VAL A 109 -6.09 10.03 -0.45
N LEU A 110 -7.31 9.63 -0.79
CA LEU A 110 -7.94 10.05 -2.05
C LEU A 110 -8.18 11.56 -2.07
N ASP A 111 -8.61 12.13 -0.96
CA ASP A 111 -8.79 13.58 -0.85
C ASP A 111 -7.46 14.31 -1.06
N ALA A 112 -6.39 13.83 -0.45
CA ALA A 112 -5.06 14.42 -0.60
C ALA A 112 -4.55 14.32 -2.05
N LEU A 113 -4.74 13.17 -2.69
CA LEU A 113 -4.33 12.97 -4.08
C LEU A 113 -5.12 13.88 -5.04
N MET A 114 -6.41 14.02 -4.81
CA MET A 114 -7.25 14.88 -5.64
C MET A 114 -6.88 16.35 -5.45
N ALA A 115 -6.61 16.76 -4.22
CA ALA A 115 -6.18 18.13 -3.93
C ALA A 115 -4.85 18.45 -4.61
N ALA A 116 -3.89 17.53 -4.56
CA ALA A 116 -2.58 17.69 -5.18
C ALA A 116 -2.70 17.81 -6.71
N ARG A 117 -3.60 17.01 -7.32
CA ARG A 117 -3.82 17.04 -8.77
C ARG A 117 -4.45 18.36 -9.22
N GLY A 118 -5.34 18.93 -8.40
CA GLY A 118 -6.01 20.18 -8.70
C GLY A 118 -5.25 21.41 -8.24
N ALA A 119 -4.10 21.25 -7.57
CA ALA A 119 -3.36 22.39 -7.02
C ALA A 119 -2.73 23.24 -8.14
N PRO A 120 -2.74 24.57 -8.00
CA PRO A 120 -2.06 25.43 -8.96
C PRO A 120 -0.54 25.25 -8.85
N ARG A 121 0.15 25.42 -9.95
CA ARG A 121 1.61 25.33 -9.98
C ARG A 121 2.27 26.60 -9.56
#